data_0264bcff21847e8ef9ece30e6183f299
#
_entry.id   0264bcff21847e8ef9ece30e6183f299
#
_cell.length_a   1.000
_cell.length_b   1.000
_cell.length_c   1.000
_cell.angle_alpha   90.00
_cell.angle_beta   90.00
_cell.angle_gamma   90.00
#
_symmetry.space_group_name_H-M   'P 1'
#
loop_
_entity.id
_entity.type
_entity.pdbx_description
1 polymer ?
#
loop_
_entity_poly.entity_id
_entity_poly.type
_entity_poly.pdbx_seq_one_letter_code
_entity_poly.pdbx_strand_id
1 'polypeptide(L)'
;MRNASVMIVLMLLSPVVAAISDEQEVNIDLEITDDLIIPTYSKAIQYSFKRVSDLDQYSSEQIANTKNWLVVTQVPIEKQIWTTANPNNVEDVDYLEGAYIWYFEEPAKAVEGLQQSLENGQIESFSPLVEKYHEKRDNPNDPEFSSQWHLDNYGQTGGLSGEDINATDVWDDYRGEDVIISIIDDGLDHQHPDISPNYNSSYSYDWCNDDSDPTPSSNDGHGTAAAGVAAAYGNNSLYVAGAAWEATLAGSTILACWSPDSMEADALSFENNNI
;
A
#
# COMPACT_ATOMS: atom_id res chain seq x y z
N MET A 1 -18.25 -3.26 -6.25
CA MET A 1 -16.86 -2.82 -6.37
C MET A 1 -16.51 -2.20 -5.03
N ARG A 2 -15.56 -2.75 -4.31
CA ARG A 2 -15.11 -2.22 -3.02
C ARG A 2 -13.80 -1.50 -3.29
N ASN A 3 -13.81 -0.18 -3.16
CA ASN A 3 -12.63 0.65 -3.26
C ASN A 3 -11.66 0.29 -2.13
N ALA A 4 -10.45 -0.10 -2.48
CA ALA A 4 -9.36 -0.22 -1.52
C ALA A 4 -8.66 1.13 -1.45
N SER A 5 -8.98 1.90 -0.41
CA SER A 5 -8.28 3.16 -0.14
C SER A 5 -7.03 2.87 0.68
N VAL A 6 -5.87 3.29 0.20
CA VAL A 6 -4.61 3.23 0.93
C VAL A 6 -4.21 4.67 1.25
N MET A 7 -4.18 5.00 2.54
CA MET A 7 -3.69 6.29 3.02
C MET A 7 -2.19 6.19 3.27
N ILE A 8 -1.38 6.93 2.52
CA ILE A 8 0.04 7.11 2.80
C ILE A 8 0.19 8.45 3.51
N VAL A 9 0.48 8.39 4.81
CA VAL A 9 0.78 9.57 5.63
C VAL A 9 2.29 9.67 5.76
N LEU A 10 2.91 10.67 5.15
CA LEU A 10 4.29 11.04 5.42
C LEU A 10 4.30 11.99 6.62
N MET A 11 4.47 11.47 7.84
CA MET A 11 4.68 12.27 9.03
C MET A 11 6.17 12.47 9.30
N LEU A 12 6.61 13.70 9.36
CA LEU A 12 7.80 14.09 10.10
C LEU A 12 7.43 14.16 11.60
N LEU A 13 7.79 13.11 12.30
CA LEU A 13 7.90 12.88 13.74
C LEU A 13 7.40 13.99 14.69
N SER A 14 6.17 13.85 15.12
CA SER A 14 5.72 14.27 16.46
C SER A 14 4.92 13.12 17.08
N PRO A 15 5.07 12.78 18.37
CA PRO A 15 4.36 11.66 18.97
C PRO A 15 2.94 12.08 19.34
N VAL A 16 2.00 11.94 18.45
CA VAL A 16 0.57 12.09 18.75
C VAL A 16 -0.08 10.71 18.74
N VAL A 17 -0.57 10.31 19.89
CA VAL A 17 -1.40 9.11 20.06
C VAL A 17 -2.82 9.48 19.61
N ALA A 18 -3.23 9.00 18.44
CA ALA A 18 -4.60 9.13 18.00
C ALA A 18 -5.51 8.18 18.80
N ALA A 19 -6.51 8.72 19.45
CA ALA A 19 -7.56 7.95 20.11
C ALA A 19 -8.53 7.41 19.03
N ILE A 20 -8.51 6.11 18.80
CA ILE A 20 -9.49 5.43 17.95
C ILE A 20 -10.68 5.09 18.87
N SER A 21 -11.84 5.66 18.59
CA SER A 21 -13.11 5.29 19.23
C SER A 21 -13.73 4.14 18.44
N ASP A 22 -13.48 2.91 18.84
CA ASP A 22 -14.47 1.85 18.98
C ASP A 22 -13.86 0.67 19.76
N GLU A 23 -14.60 0.20 20.74
CA GLU A 23 -14.23 -0.72 21.80
C GLU A 23 -13.41 -1.95 21.33
N GLN A 24 -12.08 -1.84 21.40
CA GLN A 24 -11.20 -2.97 21.66
C GLN A 24 -10.04 -2.49 22.55
N GLU A 25 -9.95 -3.04 23.74
CA GLU A 25 -8.86 -2.80 24.68
C GLU A 25 -7.52 -3.13 24.01
N VAL A 26 -6.72 -2.10 23.72
CA VAL A 26 -5.32 -2.27 23.32
C VAL A 26 -4.51 -2.39 24.59
N ASN A 27 -4.15 -3.60 24.97
CA ASN A 27 -3.14 -3.83 26.01
C ASN A 27 -1.77 -3.58 25.41
N ILE A 28 -1.15 -2.46 25.80
CA ILE A 28 0.25 -2.15 25.48
C ILE A 28 1.08 -2.62 26.66
N ASP A 29 1.75 -3.76 26.53
CA ASP A 29 2.81 -4.16 27.47
C ASP A 29 4.08 -3.40 27.10
N LEU A 30 4.49 -2.46 27.97
CA LEU A 30 5.75 -1.73 27.86
C LEU A 30 6.84 -2.50 28.64
N GLU A 31 7.74 -3.16 27.96
CA GLU A 31 9.01 -3.57 28.57
C GLU A 31 10.00 -2.40 28.56
N ILE A 32 10.34 -1.92 29.75
CA ILE A 32 11.35 -0.87 29.95
C ILE A 32 12.72 -1.55 30.07
N THR A 33 13.56 -1.42 29.05
CA THR A 33 15.00 -1.67 29.14
C THR A 33 15.75 -0.35 29.19
N ASP A 34 16.81 -0.26 30.00
CA ASP A 34 17.44 0.96 30.52
C ASP A 34 18.04 1.95 29.50
N ASP A 35 18.00 1.71 28.19
CA ASP A 35 18.69 2.60 27.22
C ASP A 35 17.91 3.02 25.97
N LEU A 36 16.72 2.49 25.69
CA LEU A 36 15.88 2.99 24.60
C LEU A 36 14.47 2.44 24.72
N ILE A 37 13.47 3.32 24.84
CA ILE A 37 12.08 2.92 24.67
C ILE A 37 11.86 2.76 23.18
N ILE A 38 12.11 1.58 22.65
CA ILE A 38 11.61 1.18 21.34
C ILE A 38 10.24 0.59 21.61
N PRO A 39 9.14 1.16 21.09
CA PRO A 39 7.87 0.46 21.11
C PRO A 39 8.06 -0.81 20.28
N THR A 40 8.18 -1.93 20.96
CA THR A 40 8.04 -3.23 20.30
C THR A 40 6.57 -3.33 19.88
N TYR A 41 6.29 -3.03 18.63
CA TYR A 41 5.01 -3.34 18.00
C TYR A 41 4.89 -4.86 17.82
N SER A 42 4.97 -5.58 18.91
CA SER A 42 4.61 -6.99 18.93
C SER A 42 3.09 -7.08 19.04
N LYS A 43 2.45 -7.50 17.98
CA LYS A 43 1.06 -7.96 17.88
C LYS A 43 -0.10 -6.97 17.75
N ALA A 44 0.07 -5.68 17.59
CA ALA A 44 -1.08 -4.78 17.56
C ALA A 44 -1.51 -4.30 16.17
N ILE A 45 -0.85 -4.69 15.11
CA ILE A 45 -1.42 -4.55 13.78
C ILE A 45 -1.64 -5.96 13.23
N GLN A 46 -2.52 -6.71 13.84
CA GLN A 46 -3.32 -7.66 13.10
C GLN A 46 -4.16 -6.82 12.15
N TYR A 47 -3.57 -6.49 10.99
CA TYR A 47 -4.39 -6.15 9.85
C TYR A 47 -5.26 -7.38 9.62
N SER A 48 -6.46 -7.34 10.10
CA SER A 48 -7.50 -8.26 9.68
C SER A 48 -7.89 -7.87 8.24
N PHE A 49 -6.92 -7.94 7.33
CA PHE A 49 -7.26 -8.20 5.96
C PHE A 49 -7.94 -9.56 6.00
N LYS A 50 -9.24 -9.55 6.11
CA LYS A 50 -10.05 -10.70 5.77
C LYS A 50 -9.83 -10.89 4.28
N ARG A 51 -8.70 -11.51 3.95
CA ARG A 51 -8.37 -11.89 2.58
C ARG A 51 -9.37 -12.97 2.22
N VAL A 52 -10.48 -12.53 1.65
CA VAL A 52 -11.38 -13.43 0.97
C VAL A 52 -10.59 -13.93 -0.23
N SER A 53 -10.49 -15.24 -0.39
CA SER A 53 -9.92 -15.85 -1.58
C SER A 53 -10.78 -15.49 -2.78
N ASP A 54 -10.40 -14.42 -3.46
CA ASP A 54 -11.11 -13.93 -4.65
C ASP A 54 -10.45 -14.54 -5.88
N LEU A 55 -11.08 -15.60 -6.40
CA LEU A 55 -10.61 -16.28 -7.60
C LEU A 55 -11.17 -15.66 -8.89
N ASP A 56 -12.10 -14.71 -8.79
CA ASP A 56 -12.78 -14.14 -9.96
C ASP A 56 -11.84 -13.30 -10.84
N GLN A 57 -10.73 -12.85 -10.28
CA GLN A 57 -9.66 -12.12 -11.00
C GLN A 57 -8.77 -13.02 -11.88
N TYR A 58 -8.88 -14.36 -11.75
CA TYR A 58 -8.07 -15.32 -12.49
C TYR A 58 -8.93 -16.07 -13.51
N SER A 59 -8.37 -16.36 -14.68
CA SER A 59 -9.05 -17.19 -15.66
C SER A 59 -9.16 -18.64 -15.17
N SER A 60 -10.17 -19.36 -15.64
CA SER A 60 -10.34 -20.78 -15.32
C SER A 60 -9.14 -21.64 -15.75
N GLU A 61 -8.43 -21.24 -16.81
CA GLU A 61 -7.22 -21.89 -17.28
C GLU A 61 -6.04 -21.66 -16.34
N GLN A 62 -5.85 -20.43 -15.86
CA GLN A 62 -4.82 -20.10 -14.86
C GLN A 62 -5.02 -20.93 -13.60
N ILE A 63 -6.25 -20.95 -13.08
CA ILE A 63 -6.59 -21.72 -11.88
C ILE A 63 -6.34 -23.22 -12.10
N ALA A 64 -6.79 -23.76 -13.23
CA ALA A 64 -6.69 -25.20 -13.53
C ALA A 64 -5.24 -25.68 -13.70
N ASN A 65 -4.31 -24.80 -14.07
CA ASN A 65 -2.90 -25.12 -14.28
C ASN A 65 -2.01 -24.77 -13.07
N THR A 66 -2.53 -24.04 -12.07
CA THR A 66 -1.74 -23.60 -10.92
C THR A 66 -1.45 -24.74 -9.96
N LYS A 67 -0.17 -25.02 -9.75
CA LYS A 67 0.34 -26.01 -8.79
C LYS A 67 0.72 -25.40 -7.45
N ASN A 68 1.14 -24.17 -7.42
CA ASN A 68 1.61 -23.47 -6.22
C ASN A 68 0.55 -22.47 -5.74
N TRP A 69 0.24 -22.51 -4.46
CA TRP A 69 -0.78 -21.68 -3.84
C TRP A 69 -0.21 -21.00 -2.61
N LEU A 70 -0.37 -19.69 -2.49
CA LEU A 70 -0.13 -18.99 -1.25
C LEU A 70 -1.30 -19.27 -0.31
N VAL A 71 -1.01 -19.80 0.87
CA VAL A 71 -2.02 -20.13 1.88
C VAL A 71 -1.66 -19.43 3.19
N VAL A 72 -2.63 -18.75 3.79
CA VAL A 72 -2.47 -18.09 5.09
C VAL A 72 -3.25 -18.85 6.15
N THR A 73 -2.63 -19.09 7.30
CA THR A 73 -3.22 -19.82 8.44
C THR A 73 -3.02 -19.06 9.75
N GLN A 74 -3.96 -19.18 10.69
CA GLN A 74 -3.82 -18.61 12.05
C GLN A 74 -2.93 -19.45 12.96
N VAL A 75 -2.75 -20.72 12.66
CA VAL A 75 -2.03 -21.67 13.48
C VAL A 75 -0.81 -22.18 12.72
N PRO A 76 0.39 -22.17 13.35
CA PRO A 76 1.57 -22.71 12.71
C PRO A 76 1.33 -24.14 12.21
N ILE A 77 1.78 -24.41 11.01
CA ILE A 77 1.57 -25.67 10.29
C ILE A 77 2.00 -26.92 11.07
N GLU A 78 3.02 -26.80 11.91
CA GLU A 78 3.53 -27.89 12.76
C GLU A 78 2.47 -28.47 13.72
N LYS A 79 1.41 -27.71 14.00
CA LYS A 79 0.30 -28.12 14.88
C LYS A 79 -0.96 -28.53 14.13
N GLN A 80 -0.97 -28.44 12.81
CA GLN A 80 -2.13 -28.83 12.01
C GLN A 80 -2.02 -30.31 11.61
N ILE A 81 -2.99 -31.07 12.07
CA ILE A 81 -3.29 -32.38 11.47
C ILE A 81 -3.94 -32.07 10.11
N TRP A 82 -3.23 -32.42 9.05
CA TRP A 82 -3.58 -32.14 7.66
C TRP A 82 -5.01 -32.52 7.31
N THR A 83 -5.58 -31.79 6.66
CA THR A 83 -6.82 -31.26 6.28
C THR A 83 -7.24 -31.71 4.90
N THR A 84 -8.38 -31.31 4.51
CA THR A 84 -9.07 -31.67 3.26
C THR A 84 -8.26 -31.36 2.01
N ALA A 85 -7.39 -30.34 2.02
CA ALA A 85 -6.59 -29.94 0.87
C ALA A 85 -5.43 -30.88 0.53
N ASN A 86 -4.78 -31.48 1.54
CA ASN A 86 -3.70 -32.46 1.39
C ASN A 86 -2.62 -32.10 0.34
N PRO A 87 -1.86 -30.99 0.53
CA PRO A 87 -0.81 -30.60 -0.41
C PRO A 87 0.32 -31.65 -0.45
N ASN A 88 1.01 -31.73 -1.59
CA ASN A 88 2.16 -32.64 -1.75
C ASN A 88 3.44 -32.09 -1.10
N ASN A 89 3.58 -30.77 -1.03
CA ASN A 89 4.66 -30.07 -0.35
C ASN A 89 4.17 -28.77 0.26
N VAL A 90 4.87 -28.30 1.29
CA VAL A 90 4.60 -27.01 1.98
C VAL A 90 5.93 -26.34 2.29
N GLU A 91 6.04 -25.08 1.93
CA GLU A 91 7.21 -24.22 2.16
C GLU A 91 6.79 -23.00 2.95
N ASP A 92 7.61 -22.58 3.91
CA ASP A 92 7.41 -21.34 4.67
C ASP A 92 7.69 -20.13 3.80
N VAL A 93 6.97 -19.03 4.05
CA VAL A 93 7.27 -17.72 3.47
C VAL A 93 7.96 -16.89 4.55
N ASP A 94 9.28 -16.86 4.55
CA ASP A 94 10.14 -16.35 5.63
C ASP A 94 9.80 -14.91 6.10
N TYR A 95 9.25 -14.08 5.22
CA TYR A 95 8.94 -12.67 5.50
C TYR A 95 7.45 -12.43 5.83
N LEU A 96 6.62 -13.48 5.88
CA LEU A 96 5.17 -13.36 6.14
C LEU A 96 4.70 -14.44 7.13
N GLU A 97 4.58 -14.07 8.40
CA GLU A 97 4.15 -14.99 9.46
C GLU A 97 2.79 -15.61 9.15
N GLY A 98 2.70 -16.92 9.26
CA GLY A 98 1.48 -17.69 9.00
C GLY A 98 1.16 -17.92 7.53
N ALA A 99 2.05 -17.52 6.62
CA ALA A 99 1.91 -17.76 5.19
C ALA A 99 2.81 -18.90 4.71
N TYR A 100 2.30 -19.69 3.80
CA TYR A 100 2.96 -20.87 3.26
C TYR A 100 2.69 -21.01 1.78
N ILE A 101 3.64 -21.59 1.03
CA ILE A 101 3.42 -22.03 -0.33
C ILE A 101 3.06 -23.52 -0.30
N TRP A 102 1.85 -23.82 -0.75
CA TRP A 102 1.37 -25.20 -0.87
C TRP A 102 1.45 -25.65 -2.32
N TYR A 103 2.15 -26.77 -2.52
CA TYR A 103 2.32 -27.40 -3.83
C TYR A 103 1.35 -28.57 -4.01
N PHE A 104 0.70 -28.62 -5.18
CA PHE A 104 -0.20 -29.71 -5.60
C PHE A 104 0.27 -30.29 -6.93
N GLU A 105 0.51 -31.58 -6.94
CA GLU A 105 0.86 -32.28 -8.18
C GLU A 105 -0.32 -32.34 -9.15
N GLU A 106 -1.54 -32.45 -8.60
CA GLU A 106 -2.81 -32.46 -9.35
C GLU A 106 -3.58 -31.13 -9.14
N PRO A 107 -3.37 -30.09 -9.99
CA PRO A 107 -3.98 -28.77 -9.77
C PRO A 107 -5.52 -28.81 -9.71
N ALA A 108 -6.16 -29.67 -10.49
CA ALA A 108 -7.61 -29.76 -10.53
C ALA A 108 -8.27 -30.12 -9.18
N LYS A 109 -7.52 -30.70 -8.25
CA LYS A 109 -8.01 -31.06 -6.91
C LYS A 109 -7.67 -30.00 -5.86
N ALA A 110 -6.76 -29.08 -6.18
CA ALA A 110 -6.29 -28.09 -5.23
C ALA A 110 -7.41 -27.16 -4.77
N VAL A 111 -8.16 -26.57 -5.70
CA VAL A 111 -9.20 -25.58 -5.42
C VAL A 111 -10.28 -26.12 -4.50
N GLU A 112 -10.80 -27.32 -4.79
CA GLU A 112 -11.85 -27.95 -3.97
C GLU A 112 -11.35 -28.19 -2.54
N GLY A 113 -10.13 -28.73 -2.39
CA GLY A 113 -9.53 -29.00 -1.08
C GLY A 113 -9.23 -27.71 -0.30
N LEU A 114 -8.74 -26.65 -0.98
CA LEU A 114 -8.46 -25.35 -0.38
C LEU A 114 -9.76 -24.66 0.05
N GLN A 115 -10.80 -24.72 -0.78
CA GLN A 115 -12.11 -24.16 -0.46
C GLN A 115 -12.75 -24.83 0.75
N GLN A 116 -12.72 -26.16 0.81
CA GLN A 116 -13.19 -26.91 1.97
C GLN A 116 -12.35 -26.59 3.23
N SER A 117 -11.03 -26.41 3.10
CA SER A 117 -10.16 -26.03 4.21
C SER A 117 -10.48 -24.62 4.73
N LEU A 118 -10.83 -23.69 3.85
CA LEU A 118 -11.29 -22.35 4.21
C LEU A 118 -12.63 -22.39 4.94
N GLU A 119 -13.61 -23.14 4.42
CA GLU A 119 -14.93 -23.32 5.02
C GLU A 119 -14.86 -23.96 6.41
N ASN A 120 -13.93 -24.89 6.60
CA ASN A 120 -13.67 -25.54 7.87
C ASN A 120 -12.84 -24.71 8.86
N GLY A 121 -12.45 -23.48 8.49
CA GLY A 121 -11.63 -22.60 9.32
C GLY A 121 -10.20 -23.10 9.55
N GLN A 122 -9.70 -23.98 8.69
CA GLN A 122 -8.34 -24.54 8.77
C GLN A 122 -7.30 -23.61 8.15
N ILE A 123 -7.73 -22.78 7.21
CA ILE A 123 -6.93 -21.71 6.61
C ILE A 123 -7.77 -20.41 6.59
N GLU A 124 -7.10 -19.28 6.54
CA GLU A 124 -7.74 -17.96 6.49
C GLU A 124 -7.98 -17.48 5.08
N SER A 125 -7.04 -17.76 4.20
CA SER A 125 -7.12 -17.40 2.79
C SER A 125 -6.19 -18.26 1.94
N PHE A 126 -6.44 -18.27 0.64
CA PHE A 126 -5.55 -18.85 -0.34
C PHE A 126 -5.61 -18.07 -1.65
N SER A 127 -4.51 -18.04 -2.38
CA SER A 127 -4.39 -17.39 -3.69
C SER A 127 -3.51 -18.22 -4.62
N PRO A 128 -3.84 -18.35 -5.91
CA PRO A 128 -3.00 -19.04 -6.85
C PRO A 128 -1.72 -18.25 -7.13
N LEU A 129 -0.57 -18.92 -7.14
CA LEU A 129 0.68 -18.36 -7.64
C LEU A 129 0.77 -18.66 -9.14
N VAL A 130 0.10 -17.85 -9.94
CA VAL A 130 0.11 -18.00 -11.39
C VAL A 130 1.42 -17.47 -11.98
N GLU A 131 1.95 -18.19 -12.97
CA GLU A 131 3.06 -17.66 -13.77
C GLU A 131 2.56 -16.44 -14.54
N LYS A 132 3.18 -15.29 -14.31
CA LYS A 132 2.97 -14.07 -15.07
C LYS A 132 4.14 -13.90 -16.03
N TYR A 133 3.85 -13.65 -17.28
CA TYR A 133 4.86 -13.21 -18.22
C TYR A 133 4.97 -11.70 -18.12
N HIS A 134 6.07 -11.25 -17.53
CA HIS A 134 6.38 -9.83 -17.48
C HIS A 134 7.16 -9.46 -18.74
N GLU A 135 6.51 -8.77 -19.67
CA GLU A 135 7.25 -8.05 -20.72
C GLU A 135 7.91 -6.83 -20.05
N LYS A 136 9.20 -6.62 -20.34
CA LYS A 136 9.84 -5.39 -19.94
C LYS A 136 9.14 -4.26 -20.70
N ARG A 137 8.30 -3.48 -19.97
CA ARG A 137 7.67 -2.29 -20.55
C ARG A 137 8.70 -1.17 -20.71
N ASP A 138 8.41 -0.29 -21.64
CA ASP A 138 9.19 0.94 -21.80
C ASP A 138 9.00 1.78 -20.52
N ASN A 139 10.13 2.28 -20.01
CA ASN A 139 10.11 3.24 -18.90
C ASN A 139 9.23 4.44 -19.27
N PRO A 140 8.64 5.13 -18.27
CA PRO A 140 7.91 6.36 -18.51
C PRO A 140 8.73 7.34 -19.38
N ASN A 141 8.06 8.04 -20.27
CA ASN A 141 8.73 8.97 -21.19
C ASN A 141 9.03 10.36 -20.57
N ASP A 142 8.87 10.47 -19.25
CA ASP A 142 9.08 11.68 -18.47
C ASP A 142 10.58 12.00 -18.42
N PRO A 143 10.99 13.25 -18.71
CA PRO A 143 12.40 13.60 -18.94
C PRO A 143 13.31 13.34 -17.74
N GLU A 144 12.79 13.51 -16.51
CA GLU A 144 13.57 13.36 -15.28
C GLU A 144 13.45 11.94 -14.67
N PHE A 145 12.70 11.02 -15.30
CA PHE A 145 12.52 9.67 -14.79
C PHE A 145 13.86 8.96 -14.54
N SER A 146 14.83 9.15 -15.44
CA SER A 146 16.17 8.55 -15.30
C SER A 146 16.93 9.00 -14.04
N SER A 147 16.51 10.10 -13.41
CA SER A 147 17.07 10.61 -12.15
C SER A 147 16.36 10.07 -10.91
N GLN A 148 15.20 9.42 -11.09
CA GLN A 148 14.36 8.91 -10.02
C GLN A 148 14.82 7.53 -9.53
N TRP A 149 16.00 7.49 -8.91
CA TRP A 149 16.62 6.25 -8.44
C TRP A 149 15.74 5.43 -7.47
N HIS A 150 14.81 6.05 -6.79
CA HIS A 150 13.89 5.37 -5.88
C HIS A 150 12.84 4.51 -6.61
N LEU A 151 12.60 4.78 -7.89
CA LEU A 151 11.68 4.02 -8.75
C LEU A 151 12.40 2.97 -9.60
N ASP A 152 13.61 3.30 -10.10
CA ASP A 152 14.47 2.41 -10.90
C ASP A 152 15.93 2.76 -10.65
N ASN A 153 16.63 1.96 -9.85
CA ASN A 153 18.00 2.19 -9.44
C ASN A 153 18.99 1.31 -10.21
N TYR A 154 19.59 1.84 -11.25
CA TYR A 154 20.70 1.20 -11.96
C TYR A 154 22.08 1.70 -11.52
N GLY A 155 22.18 2.45 -10.40
CA GLY A 155 23.41 3.02 -9.87
C GLY A 155 23.71 4.44 -10.36
N GLN A 156 22.73 5.16 -10.93
CA GLN A 156 22.86 6.50 -11.53
C GLN A 156 23.32 7.57 -10.55
N THR A 157 23.09 7.40 -9.25
CA THR A 157 23.53 8.32 -8.19
C THR A 157 24.78 7.83 -7.45
N GLY A 158 25.39 6.72 -7.90
CA GLY A 158 26.54 6.09 -7.24
C GLY A 158 26.17 5.15 -6.11
N GLY A 159 24.87 4.88 -5.89
CA GLY A 159 24.36 3.88 -4.97
C GLY A 159 24.45 2.46 -5.51
N LEU A 160 24.07 1.47 -4.69
CA LEU A 160 24.00 0.08 -5.10
C LEU A 160 22.81 -0.13 -6.05
N SER A 161 23.08 -0.64 -7.24
CA SER A 161 22.03 -0.94 -8.23
C SER A 161 21.03 -1.96 -7.71
N GLY A 162 19.74 -1.73 -7.95
CA GLY A 162 18.63 -2.59 -7.52
C GLY A 162 18.10 -2.30 -6.11
N GLU A 163 18.67 -1.34 -5.40
CA GLU A 163 18.14 -0.86 -4.11
C GLU A 163 17.12 0.26 -4.35
N ASP A 164 15.88 -0.11 -4.71
CA ASP A 164 14.75 0.77 -5.00
C ASP A 164 13.42 0.12 -4.57
N ILE A 165 12.28 0.74 -4.88
CA ILE A 165 10.97 0.21 -4.55
C ILE A 165 10.40 -0.74 -5.63
N ASN A 166 11.16 -1.00 -6.66
CA ASN A 166 10.80 -1.86 -7.80
C ASN A 166 9.47 -1.46 -8.48
N ALA A 167 9.21 -0.17 -8.57
CA ALA A 167 7.94 0.37 -9.07
C ALA A 167 7.71 -0.01 -10.54
N THR A 168 8.76 -0.07 -11.34
CA THR A 168 8.68 -0.38 -12.78
C THR A 168 8.10 -1.77 -13.05
N ASP A 169 8.34 -2.74 -12.19
CA ASP A 169 7.79 -4.10 -12.31
C ASP A 169 6.31 -4.16 -11.89
N VAL A 170 5.87 -3.21 -11.05
CA VAL A 170 4.49 -3.15 -10.55
C VAL A 170 3.57 -2.43 -11.52
N TRP A 171 4.07 -1.46 -12.28
CA TRP A 171 3.27 -0.60 -13.16
C TRP A 171 2.60 -1.30 -14.34
N ASP A 172 2.97 -2.55 -14.60
CA ASP A 172 2.26 -3.37 -15.58
C ASP A 172 0.83 -3.71 -15.14
N ASP A 173 0.66 -3.93 -13.84
CA ASP A 173 -0.60 -4.36 -13.25
C ASP A 173 -1.29 -3.24 -12.44
N TYR A 174 -0.52 -2.32 -11.82
CA TYR A 174 -1.03 -1.33 -10.86
C TYR A 174 -0.30 0.00 -10.98
N ARG A 175 -1.03 1.10 -11.20
CA ARG A 175 -0.51 2.48 -11.25
C ARG A 175 -1.25 3.41 -10.30
N GLY A 176 -2.17 2.88 -9.49
CA GLY A 176 -2.96 3.63 -8.52
C GLY A 176 -4.36 4.01 -8.99
N GLU A 177 -4.87 3.42 -10.06
CA GLU A 177 -6.26 3.63 -10.50
C GLU A 177 -7.22 3.35 -9.34
N ASP A 178 -8.24 4.18 -9.19
CA ASP A 178 -9.24 4.13 -8.13
C ASP A 178 -8.68 4.33 -6.69
N VAL A 179 -7.41 4.73 -6.54
CA VAL A 179 -6.81 5.10 -5.25
C VAL A 179 -6.80 6.62 -5.10
N ILE A 180 -7.13 7.12 -3.90
CA ILE A 180 -7.00 8.52 -3.55
C ILE A 180 -5.83 8.65 -2.56
N ILE A 181 -4.89 9.56 -2.87
CA ILE A 181 -3.75 9.89 -2.01
C ILE A 181 -3.91 11.34 -1.56
N SER A 182 -4.09 11.54 -0.25
CA SER A 182 -4.11 12.87 0.36
C SER A 182 -2.73 13.24 0.86
N ILE A 183 -2.23 14.40 0.44
CA ILE A 183 -0.98 14.99 0.91
C ILE A 183 -1.32 16.01 1.99
N ILE A 184 -1.02 15.65 3.24
CA ILE A 184 -1.24 16.49 4.41
C ILE A 184 0.09 17.21 4.70
N ASP A 185 0.22 18.46 4.27
CA ASP A 185 1.50 19.16 4.25
C ASP A 185 1.34 20.70 4.25
N ASP A 186 2.34 21.43 3.75
CA ASP A 186 2.40 22.89 3.63
C ASP A 186 1.56 23.45 2.46
N GLY A 187 0.93 22.59 1.69
CA GLY A 187 0.09 22.90 0.54
C GLY A 187 0.41 22.05 -0.67
N LEU A 188 -0.43 22.17 -1.70
CA LEU A 188 -0.30 21.46 -2.96
C LEU A 188 -0.51 22.43 -4.13
N ASP A 189 0.52 22.63 -4.96
CA ASP A 189 0.36 23.34 -6.23
C ASP A 189 -0.40 22.47 -7.23
N HIS A 190 -1.72 22.49 -7.08
CA HIS A 190 -2.62 21.74 -7.94
C HIS A 190 -2.67 22.23 -9.39
N GLN A 191 -2.03 23.37 -9.70
CA GLN A 191 -1.90 23.89 -11.07
C GLN A 191 -0.62 23.42 -11.76
N HIS A 192 0.30 22.79 -11.02
CA HIS A 192 1.51 22.22 -11.59
C HIS A 192 1.15 21.20 -12.68
N PRO A 193 1.78 21.25 -13.89
CA PRO A 193 1.39 20.42 -15.03
C PRO A 193 1.43 18.91 -14.77
N ASP A 194 2.31 18.44 -13.88
CA ASP A 194 2.44 17.04 -13.51
C ASP A 194 1.49 16.61 -12.37
N ILE A 195 0.86 17.57 -11.70
CA ILE A 195 -0.06 17.31 -10.57
C ILE A 195 -1.51 17.46 -11.02
N SER A 196 -1.78 18.49 -11.81
CA SER A 196 -3.15 18.88 -12.18
C SER A 196 -3.99 17.78 -12.84
N PRO A 197 -3.43 16.84 -13.62
CA PRO A 197 -4.23 15.76 -14.20
C PRO A 197 -4.82 14.80 -13.17
N ASN A 198 -4.11 14.60 -12.05
CA ASN A 198 -4.51 13.70 -10.98
C ASN A 198 -5.25 14.39 -9.83
N TYR A 199 -5.25 15.73 -9.81
CA TYR A 199 -5.83 16.49 -8.71
C TYR A 199 -7.35 16.47 -8.69
N ASN A 200 -7.91 16.29 -7.47
CA ASN A 200 -9.34 16.40 -7.23
C ASN A 200 -9.65 17.29 -6.02
N SER A 201 -10.25 18.45 -6.30
CA SER A 201 -10.61 19.45 -5.29
C SER A 201 -11.68 18.97 -4.30
N SER A 202 -12.47 17.94 -4.65
CA SER A 202 -13.53 17.43 -3.76
C SER A 202 -12.98 16.74 -2.49
N TYR A 203 -11.71 16.33 -2.54
CA TYR A 203 -11.01 15.67 -1.43
C TYR A 203 -9.94 16.57 -0.81
N SER A 204 -9.88 17.85 -1.20
CA SER A 204 -8.86 18.80 -0.77
C SER A 204 -9.41 19.85 0.17
N TYR A 205 -8.58 20.28 1.13
CA TYR A 205 -8.96 21.33 2.08
C TYR A 205 -7.74 22.09 2.61
N ASP A 206 -7.88 23.40 2.79
CA ASP A 206 -6.92 24.25 3.50
C ASP A 206 -7.42 24.56 4.91
N TRP A 207 -6.87 23.89 5.89
CA TRP A 207 -7.20 24.06 7.31
C TRP A 207 -6.66 25.37 7.87
N CYS A 208 -5.65 25.95 7.25
CA CYS A 208 -5.05 27.21 7.67
C CYS A 208 -5.92 28.40 7.30
N ASN A 209 -6.54 28.37 6.13
CA ASN A 209 -7.39 29.43 5.59
C ASN A 209 -8.89 29.14 5.68
N ASP A 210 -9.26 27.89 6.09
CA ASP A 210 -10.64 27.42 6.20
C ASP A 210 -11.39 27.48 4.84
N ASP A 211 -10.72 26.95 3.79
CA ASP A 211 -11.29 26.86 2.46
C ASP A 211 -10.87 25.57 1.72
N SER A 212 -11.26 25.43 0.47
CA SER A 212 -10.98 24.22 -0.33
C SER A 212 -9.80 24.37 -1.30
N ASP A 213 -9.02 25.44 -1.21
CA ASP A 213 -7.89 25.71 -2.10
C ASP A 213 -6.55 25.43 -1.37
N PRO A 214 -5.95 24.25 -1.55
CA PRO A 214 -4.71 23.88 -0.87
C PRO A 214 -3.46 24.53 -1.51
N THR A 215 -3.60 25.56 -2.34
CA THR A 215 -2.47 26.22 -3.00
C THR A 215 -1.46 26.70 -1.96
N PRO A 216 -0.19 26.29 -2.04
CA PRO A 216 0.83 26.67 -1.07
C PRO A 216 1.17 28.16 -1.16
N SER A 217 1.66 28.74 -0.07
CA SER A 217 2.24 30.06 -0.14
C SER A 217 3.56 30.06 -0.93
N SER A 218 4.03 31.22 -1.35
CA SER A 218 5.13 31.36 -2.34
C SER A 218 6.48 30.76 -1.94
N ASN A 219 6.64 30.37 -0.66
CA ASN A 219 7.87 29.75 -0.14
C ASN A 219 7.68 28.29 0.28
N ASP A 220 6.47 27.78 0.18
CA ASP A 220 6.10 26.44 0.61
C ASP A 220 5.99 25.55 -0.64
N GLY A 221 6.68 24.45 -0.62
CA GLY A 221 6.74 23.56 -1.78
C GLY A 221 6.98 22.09 -1.42
N HIS A 222 7.01 21.80 -0.13
CA HIS A 222 7.30 20.46 0.35
C HIS A 222 6.15 19.51 0.01
N GLY A 223 4.89 19.90 0.25
CA GLY A 223 3.74 19.09 -0.09
C GLY A 223 3.60 18.86 -1.60
N THR A 224 3.91 19.87 -2.43
CA THR A 224 3.94 19.69 -3.89
C THR A 224 5.01 18.70 -4.32
N ALA A 225 6.21 18.75 -3.70
CA ALA A 225 7.28 17.78 -3.97
C ALA A 225 6.90 16.37 -3.51
N ALA A 226 6.28 16.24 -2.34
CA ALA A 226 5.76 14.96 -1.83
C ALA A 226 4.69 14.36 -2.77
N ALA A 227 3.77 15.19 -3.26
CA ALA A 227 2.78 14.80 -4.24
C ALA A 227 3.42 14.30 -5.55
N GLY A 228 4.48 14.99 -5.99
CA GLY A 228 5.23 14.59 -7.18
C GLY A 228 5.84 13.19 -7.05
N VAL A 229 6.45 12.89 -5.91
CA VAL A 229 7.01 11.55 -5.64
C VAL A 229 5.90 10.50 -5.54
N ALA A 230 4.78 10.84 -4.91
CA ALA A 230 3.69 9.90 -4.70
C ALA A 230 2.93 9.59 -6.00
N ALA A 231 2.50 10.62 -6.74
CA ALA A 231 1.55 10.47 -7.82
C ALA A 231 1.61 11.60 -8.88
N ALA A 232 2.79 12.11 -9.24
CA ALA A 232 2.91 12.91 -10.48
C ALA A 232 2.39 12.08 -11.66
N TYR A 233 1.65 12.72 -12.56
CA TYR A 233 1.06 12.04 -13.71
C TYR A 233 2.15 11.59 -14.69
N GLY A 234 2.41 10.30 -14.70
CA GLY A 234 3.51 9.72 -15.47
C GLY A 234 3.19 9.49 -16.94
N ASN A 235 4.25 9.23 -17.72
CA ASN A 235 4.20 8.94 -19.16
C ASN A 235 3.53 10.04 -19.98
N ASN A 236 3.72 11.30 -19.57
CA ASN A 236 3.13 12.50 -20.18
C ASN A 236 4.19 13.38 -20.89
N SER A 237 5.45 12.98 -20.90
CA SER A 237 6.60 13.73 -21.46
C SER A 237 6.93 15.02 -20.69
N LEU A 238 6.50 15.13 -19.42
CA LEU A 238 6.80 16.25 -18.54
C LEU A 238 7.53 15.74 -17.30
N TYR A 239 8.34 16.51 -16.70
CA TYR A 239 9.11 16.35 -15.45
C TYR A 239 9.35 14.92 -14.96
N VAL A 240 8.49 14.37 -14.08
CA VAL A 240 8.72 13.14 -13.30
C VAL A 240 7.51 12.19 -13.34
N ALA A 241 7.71 10.92 -12.98
CA ALA A 241 6.63 9.99 -12.73
C ALA A 241 6.45 9.78 -11.22
N GLY A 242 5.20 9.74 -10.73
CA GLY A 242 4.90 9.34 -9.37
C GLY A 242 4.94 7.81 -9.21
N ALA A 243 5.12 7.33 -7.99
CA ALA A 243 5.06 5.89 -7.70
C ALA A 243 3.69 5.28 -8.06
N ALA A 244 2.61 6.05 -7.89
CA ALA A 244 1.23 5.71 -8.24
C ALA A 244 0.64 6.76 -9.19
N TRP A 245 1.18 6.86 -10.39
CA TRP A 245 0.95 7.97 -11.33
C TRP A 245 -0.46 8.12 -11.91
N GLU A 246 -1.33 7.16 -11.68
CA GLU A 246 -2.76 7.21 -12.04
C GLU A 246 -3.67 7.33 -10.80
N ALA A 247 -3.09 7.52 -9.61
CA ALA A 247 -3.86 7.78 -8.40
C ALA A 247 -4.44 9.20 -8.41
N THR A 248 -5.59 9.38 -7.79
CA THR A 248 -6.16 10.69 -7.54
C THR A 248 -5.40 11.39 -6.41
N LEU A 249 -4.98 12.64 -6.61
CA LEU A 249 -4.33 13.47 -5.61
C LEU A 249 -5.30 14.42 -4.94
N ALA A 250 -5.16 14.56 -3.63
CA ALA A 250 -5.80 15.56 -2.80
C ALA A 250 -4.75 16.31 -1.97
N GLY A 251 -4.97 17.58 -1.71
CA GLY A 251 -4.14 18.41 -0.84
C GLY A 251 -4.87 18.76 0.46
N SER A 252 -4.19 18.59 1.59
CA SER A 252 -4.69 18.97 2.91
C SER A 252 -3.65 19.87 3.60
N THR A 253 -3.84 21.21 3.52
CA THR A 253 -2.87 22.18 4.01
C THR A 253 -3.03 22.39 5.52
N ILE A 254 -1.99 22.06 6.30
CA ILE A 254 -2.00 22.19 7.75
C ILE A 254 -0.67 22.70 8.33
N LEU A 255 0.45 22.50 7.65
CA LEU A 255 1.78 22.83 8.19
C LEU A 255 2.15 24.31 8.05
N ALA A 256 1.48 25.05 7.18
CA ALA A 256 1.78 26.48 6.93
C ALA A 256 1.24 27.44 8.00
N CYS A 257 0.58 26.94 9.06
CA CYS A 257 -0.04 27.76 10.10
C CYS A 257 0.05 27.13 11.49
N TRP A 258 -0.41 27.88 12.51
CA TRP A 258 -0.56 27.32 13.84
C TRP A 258 -1.81 26.45 13.90
N SER A 259 -1.64 25.15 14.08
CA SER A 259 -2.73 24.17 14.16
C SER A 259 -2.82 23.58 15.58
N PRO A 260 -4.03 23.48 16.17
CA PRO A 260 -4.26 22.68 17.36
C PRO A 260 -4.38 21.18 16.97
N ASP A 261 -4.15 20.30 17.93
CA ASP A 261 -4.25 18.83 17.75
C ASP A 261 -5.61 18.40 17.14
N SER A 262 -6.69 19.14 17.45
CA SER A 262 -8.02 18.87 16.87
C SER A 262 -8.06 19.10 15.35
N MET A 263 -7.36 20.11 14.85
CA MET A 263 -7.27 20.39 13.41
C MET A 263 -6.46 19.30 12.70
N GLU A 264 -5.41 18.79 13.33
CA GLU A 264 -4.64 17.66 12.81
C GLU A 264 -5.51 16.40 12.73
N ALA A 265 -6.32 16.14 13.77
CA ALA A 265 -7.26 15.03 13.78
C ALA A 265 -8.33 15.18 12.69
N ASP A 266 -8.85 16.40 12.50
CA ASP A 266 -9.82 16.69 11.44
C ASP A 266 -9.21 16.50 10.05
N ALA A 267 -7.97 16.95 9.82
CA ALA A 267 -7.25 16.75 8.56
C ALA A 267 -6.99 15.26 8.25
N LEU A 268 -6.59 14.50 9.27
CA LEU A 268 -6.35 13.05 9.14
C LEU A 268 -7.65 12.25 8.92
N SER A 269 -8.79 12.76 9.37
CA SER A 269 -10.08 12.10 9.25
C SER A 269 -10.96 12.66 8.11
N PHE A 270 -10.46 13.67 7.40
CA PHE A 270 -11.20 14.31 6.32
C PHE A 270 -11.51 13.32 5.21
N GLU A 271 -12.80 13.23 4.83
CA GLU A 271 -13.27 12.32 3.79
C GLU A 271 -12.90 10.83 3.99
N ASN A 272 -12.75 10.38 5.25
CA ASN A 272 -12.33 9.02 5.63
C ASN A 272 -13.04 7.87 4.91
N ASN A 273 -14.24 8.09 4.38
CA ASN A 273 -14.95 7.07 3.62
C ASN A 273 -14.57 7.04 2.14
N ASN A 274 -13.76 8.00 1.69
CA ASN A 274 -13.40 8.20 0.29
C ASN A 274 -11.88 8.18 0.06
N ILE A 275 -11.08 8.43 1.13
CA ILE A 275 -9.60 8.44 1.08
C ILE A 275 -9.05 7.19 1.73
#